data_cc22a7fd2392b1d6641ffaba6859999d
#
_entry.id   cc22a7fd2392b1d6641ffaba6859999d
#
_cell.length_a   1.000
_cell.length_b   1.000
_cell.length_c   1.000
_cell.angle_alpha   90.00
_cell.angle_beta   90.00
_cell.angle_gamma   90.00
#
_symmetry.space_group_name_H-M   'P 1'
#
loop_
_entity.id
_entity.type
_entity.pdbx_description
1 polymer ?
#
loop_
_entity_poly.entity_id
_entity_poly.type
_entity_poly.pdbx_seq_one_letter_code
_entity_poly.pdbx_strand_id
1 'polypeptide(L)'
;MSDPQQNSKQISEQVSGRGKSINLQDVHLSLTSDAGEVNILRGISLGVESGEAVGVIGPSGGGKSTMMMVIAGLERASSGTVETAGFDLTNLNEDELALFRRDNVGIVFQDFHLIPTMTALENVAVPLEFAGITDAPERARDRLDAVGLDHRLAHYPGQLSGGEQQRVALARAFAARPAILLADEPTGNLDGKTGGAVMDLL
;
A
#
# COMPACT_ATOMS: atom_id res chain seq x y z
N MET A 1 12.94 -14.04 -26.87
CA MET A 1 11.80 -13.24 -26.35
C MET A 1 10.99 -14.19 -25.51
N SER A 2 11.17 -14.16 -24.19
CA SER A 2 10.47 -15.04 -23.23
C SER A 2 9.11 -14.43 -22.92
N ASP A 3 8.06 -15.25 -22.96
CA ASP A 3 6.67 -14.85 -22.75
C ASP A 3 6.48 -14.32 -21.33
N PRO A 4 5.95 -13.08 -21.14
CA PRO A 4 5.71 -12.49 -19.83
C PRO A 4 4.74 -13.30 -18.95
N GLN A 5 3.86 -14.12 -19.55
CA GLN A 5 2.91 -14.96 -18.81
C GLN A 5 3.55 -16.22 -18.19
N GLN A 6 4.66 -16.71 -18.73
CA GLN A 6 5.37 -17.84 -18.12
C GLN A 6 6.19 -17.44 -16.89
N ASN A 7 6.69 -16.22 -16.84
CA ASN A 7 7.42 -15.69 -15.69
C ASN A 7 6.49 -15.47 -14.48
N SER A 8 5.28 -15.00 -14.71
CA SER A 8 4.27 -14.77 -13.64
C SER A 8 3.81 -16.10 -12.99
N LYS A 9 3.74 -17.20 -13.75
CA LYS A 9 3.34 -18.51 -13.21
C LYS A 9 4.44 -19.19 -12.38
N GLN A 10 5.71 -19.03 -12.74
CA GLN A 10 6.82 -19.60 -11.97
C GLN A 10 7.03 -18.90 -10.63
N ILE A 11 6.68 -17.61 -10.54
CA ILE A 11 6.78 -16.81 -9.31
C ILE A 11 5.65 -17.17 -8.33
N SER A 12 4.44 -17.49 -8.81
CA SER A 12 3.28 -17.82 -7.95
C SER A 12 3.35 -19.20 -7.30
N GLU A 13 4.17 -20.13 -7.79
CA GLU A 13 4.32 -21.48 -7.21
C GLU A 13 5.34 -21.58 -6.07
N GLN A 14 6.16 -20.55 -5.82
CA GLN A 14 7.15 -20.54 -4.73
C GLN A 14 6.61 -20.00 -3.39
N VAL A 15 5.39 -19.48 -3.32
CA VAL A 15 4.81 -18.84 -2.10
C VAL A 15 3.97 -19.82 -1.26
N SER A 16 4.27 -21.10 -1.24
CA SER A 16 3.60 -22.10 -0.37
C SER A 16 4.48 -22.58 0.77
N GLY A 17 4.99 -21.66 1.57
CA GLY A 17 5.64 -21.95 2.84
C GLY A 17 5.41 -20.75 3.77
N ARG A 18 5.07 -20.99 5.04
CA ARG A 18 4.97 -19.95 6.10
C ARG A 18 6.27 -19.15 6.16
N GLY A 19 6.41 -18.17 5.28
CA GLY A 19 7.52 -17.25 5.19
C GLY A 19 7.09 -15.88 5.70
N LYS A 20 8.05 -15.05 6.07
CA LYS A 20 7.81 -13.66 6.46
C LYS A 20 7.19 -12.91 5.29
N SER A 21 6.12 -12.19 5.56
CA SER A 21 5.51 -11.28 4.59
C SER A 21 6.36 -10.03 4.36
N ILE A 22 7.10 -9.61 5.40
CA ILE A 22 8.07 -8.51 5.34
C ILE A 22 9.33 -8.95 6.09
N ASN A 23 10.50 -8.74 5.48
CA ASN A 23 11.78 -9.00 6.10
C ASN A 23 12.79 -7.90 5.73
N LEU A 24 13.05 -7.01 6.67
CA LEU A 24 14.06 -5.95 6.56
C LEU A 24 15.32 -6.41 7.32
N GLN A 25 16.49 -6.27 6.70
CA GLN A 25 17.76 -6.59 7.34
C GLN A 25 18.73 -5.41 7.18
N ASP A 26 19.08 -4.79 8.29
CA ASP A 26 20.02 -3.67 8.41
C ASP A 26 19.76 -2.56 7.38
N VAL A 27 18.48 -2.18 7.22
CA VAL A 27 18.03 -1.22 6.21
C VAL A 27 18.39 0.21 6.63
N HIS A 28 19.12 0.89 5.77
CA HIS A 28 19.47 2.30 5.90
C HIS A 28 18.84 3.11 4.76
N LEU A 29 18.45 4.34 5.05
CA LEU A 29 18.06 5.30 4.04
C LEU A 29 18.59 6.69 4.39
N SER A 30 19.37 7.25 3.48
CA SER A 30 19.88 8.62 3.52
C SER A 30 19.35 9.39 2.33
N LEU A 31 18.85 10.60 2.57
CA LEU A 31 18.46 11.54 1.53
C LEU A 31 19.45 12.71 1.51
N THR A 32 19.90 13.06 0.33
CA THR A 32 20.76 14.25 0.13
C THR A 32 19.90 15.47 -0.16
N SER A 33 20.08 16.53 0.60
CA SER A 33 19.47 17.84 0.39
C SER A 33 20.55 18.91 0.26
N ASP A 34 20.16 20.11 -0.14
CA ASP A 34 21.08 21.26 -0.19
C ASP A 34 21.72 21.59 1.18
N ALA A 35 21.08 21.16 2.27
CA ALA A 35 21.57 21.30 3.64
C ALA A 35 22.48 20.15 4.10
N GLY A 36 22.73 19.15 3.25
CA GLY A 36 23.55 17.99 3.54
C GLY A 36 22.78 16.66 3.53
N GLU A 37 23.47 15.60 3.90
CA GLU A 37 22.92 14.25 3.99
C GLU A 37 22.12 14.06 5.30
N VAL A 38 20.89 13.56 5.18
CA VAL A 38 20.02 13.26 6.32
C VAL A 38 19.76 11.75 6.36
N ASN A 39 20.24 11.10 7.41
CA ASN A 39 19.99 9.67 7.67
C ASN A 39 18.62 9.48 8.30
N ILE A 40 17.66 8.97 7.53
CA ILE A 40 16.26 8.75 7.95
C ILE A 40 16.07 7.39 8.58
N LEU A 41 16.55 6.33 7.91
CA LEU A 41 16.56 4.98 8.47
C LEU A 41 17.99 4.59 8.83
N ARG A 42 18.18 3.98 10.00
CA ARG A 42 19.51 3.73 10.58
C ARG A 42 19.62 2.28 11.06
N GLY A 43 19.74 1.34 10.11
CA GLY A 43 19.92 -0.08 10.43
C GLY A 43 18.64 -0.75 10.93
N ILE A 44 17.52 -0.53 10.26
CA ILE A 44 16.24 -1.14 10.63
C ILE A 44 16.25 -2.61 10.26
N SER A 45 15.96 -3.48 11.25
CA SER A 45 15.70 -4.90 11.05
C SER A 45 14.32 -5.24 11.61
N LEU A 46 13.44 -5.78 10.77
CA LEU A 46 12.05 -6.10 11.09
C LEU A 46 11.62 -7.35 10.34
N GLY A 47 10.99 -8.29 11.02
CA GLY A 47 10.30 -9.41 10.38
C GLY A 47 8.82 -9.39 10.75
N VAL A 48 7.95 -9.56 9.75
CA VAL A 48 6.48 -9.68 9.93
C VAL A 48 6.04 -10.97 9.25
N GLU A 49 5.34 -11.82 9.98
CA GLU A 49 4.82 -13.08 9.45
C GLU A 49 3.53 -12.86 8.63
N SER A 50 3.20 -13.83 7.78
CA SER A 50 1.97 -13.77 7.00
C SER A 50 0.73 -13.80 7.91
N GLY A 51 -0.19 -12.84 7.70
CA GLY A 51 -1.41 -12.66 8.49
C GLY A 51 -1.21 -11.97 9.83
N GLU A 52 0.00 -11.46 10.11
CA GLU A 52 0.29 -10.66 11.30
C GLU A 52 -0.09 -9.19 11.07
N ALA A 53 -0.72 -8.57 12.09
CA ALA A 53 -0.95 -7.13 12.14
C ALA A 53 0.06 -6.47 13.07
N VAL A 54 0.83 -5.52 12.54
CA VAL A 54 1.91 -4.85 13.28
C VAL A 54 1.69 -3.35 13.34
N GLY A 55 1.68 -2.78 14.54
CA GLY A 55 1.65 -1.33 14.75
C GLY A 55 3.06 -0.76 14.95
N VAL A 56 3.43 0.23 14.14
CA VAL A 56 4.71 0.96 14.28
C VAL A 56 4.48 2.24 15.05
N ILE A 57 5.09 2.33 16.24
CA ILE A 57 4.95 3.47 17.15
C ILE A 57 6.27 4.24 17.23
N GLY A 58 6.20 5.56 17.28
CA GLY A 58 7.37 6.43 17.42
C GLY A 58 7.03 7.90 17.20
N PRO A 59 7.98 8.81 17.49
CA PRO A 59 7.77 10.24 17.33
C PRO A 59 7.49 10.64 15.88
N SER A 60 6.87 11.81 15.68
CA SER A 60 6.75 12.42 14.36
C SER A 60 8.15 12.67 13.79
N GLY A 61 8.33 12.44 12.49
CA GLY A 61 9.63 12.53 11.84
C GLY A 61 10.60 11.36 12.14
N GLY A 62 10.16 10.33 12.89
CA GLY A 62 10.97 9.15 13.22
C GLY A 62 11.16 8.14 12.08
N GLY A 63 10.80 8.47 10.83
CA GLY A 63 11.02 7.60 9.66
C GLY A 63 9.93 6.53 9.44
N LYS A 64 8.80 6.57 10.18
CA LYS A 64 7.72 5.56 10.05
C LYS A 64 7.15 5.50 8.63
N SER A 65 6.70 6.64 8.09
CA SER A 65 6.17 6.73 6.72
C SER A 65 7.24 6.36 5.69
N THR A 66 8.48 6.79 5.89
CA THR A 66 9.61 6.44 5.01
C THR A 66 9.88 4.93 5.01
N MET A 67 9.85 4.27 6.17
CA MET A 67 9.98 2.83 6.26
C MET A 67 8.86 2.11 5.50
N MET A 68 7.61 2.59 5.61
CA MET A 68 6.49 2.06 4.84
C MET A 68 6.70 2.24 3.34
N MET A 69 7.22 3.39 2.88
CA MET A 69 7.56 3.62 1.47
C MET A 69 8.63 2.65 0.97
N VAL A 70 9.64 2.33 1.81
CA VAL A 70 10.66 1.33 1.48
C VAL A 70 10.04 -0.07 1.38
N ILE A 71 9.19 -0.47 2.33
CA ILE A 71 8.47 -1.76 2.29
C ILE A 71 7.58 -1.87 1.05
N ALA A 72 6.95 -0.76 0.64
CA ALA A 72 6.12 -0.68 -0.56
C ALA A 72 6.92 -0.68 -1.87
N GLY A 73 8.24 -0.51 -1.83
CA GLY A 73 9.07 -0.29 -3.02
C GLY A 73 8.80 1.05 -3.71
N LEU A 74 8.32 2.05 -2.96
CA LEU A 74 8.16 3.45 -3.42
C LEU A 74 9.45 4.25 -3.19
N GLU A 75 10.25 3.85 -2.23
CA GLU A 75 11.54 4.44 -1.91
C GLU A 75 12.62 3.34 -1.85
N ARG A 76 13.83 3.62 -2.34
CA ARG A 76 14.93 2.66 -2.33
C ARG A 76 15.76 2.82 -1.08
N ALA A 77 16.02 1.72 -0.39
CA ALA A 77 17.02 1.72 0.67
C ALA A 77 18.41 2.08 0.12
N SER A 78 19.17 2.86 0.89
CA SER A 78 20.57 3.17 0.56
C SER A 78 21.48 1.96 0.78
N SER A 79 21.14 1.10 1.75
CA SER A 79 21.81 -0.20 2.00
C SER A 79 20.91 -1.11 2.83
N GLY A 80 21.31 -2.37 2.97
CA GLY A 80 20.54 -3.43 3.61
C GLY A 80 19.69 -4.22 2.62
N THR A 81 18.88 -5.15 3.11
CA THR A 81 17.99 -5.99 2.30
C THR A 81 16.55 -5.73 2.62
N VAL A 82 15.72 -5.63 1.59
CA VAL A 82 14.27 -5.41 1.70
C VAL A 82 13.55 -6.52 0.95
N GLU A 83 12.91 -7.42 1.69
CA GLU A 83 12.05 -8.45 1.13
C GLU A 83 10.60 -8.17 1.54
N THR A 84 9.68 -8.13 0.57
CA THR A 84 8.24 -7.90 0.79
C THR A 84 7.43 -8.83 -0.09
N ALA A 85 6.43 -9.51 0.50
CA ALA A 85 5.58 -10.49 -0.17
C ALA A 85 6.37 -11.57 -0.93
N GLY A 86 7.55 -11.96 -0.43
CA GLY A 86 8.44 -12.94 -1.05
C GLY A 86 9.32 -12.41 -2.18
N PHE A 87 9.33 -11.10 -2.44
CA PHE A 87 10.18 -10.45 -3.44
C PHE A 87 11.34 -9.71 -2.76
N ASP A 88 12.56 -9.89 -3.24
CA ASP A 88 13.70 -9.04 -2.90
C ASP A 88 13.62 -7.74 -3.71
N LEU A 89 13.21 -6.65 -3.06
CA LEU A 89 13.06 -5.35 -3.69
C LEU A 89 14.39 -4.64 -3.94
N THR A 90 15.46 -5.08 -3.31
CA THR A 90 16.78 -4.44 -3.36
C THR A 90 17.32 -4.37 -4.79
N ASN A 91 17.04 -5.41 -5.59
CA ASN A 91 17.60 -5.60 -6.92
C ASN A 91 16.61 -5.32 -8.07
N LEU A 92 15.33 -5.00 -7.78
CA LEU A 92 14.33 -4.72 -8.81
C LEU A 92 14.55 -3.34 -9.45
N ASN A 93 14.34 -3.24 -10.77
CA ASN A 93 14.28 -1.97 -11.47
C ASN A 93 12.91 -1.29 -11.28
N GLU A 94 12.73 -0.05 -11.78
CA GLU A 94 11.49 0.72 -11.56
C GLU A 94 10.27 0.06 -12.20
N ASP A 95 10.39 -0.56 -13.37
CA ASP A 95 9.28 -1.26 -14.03
C ASP A 95 8.86 -2.49 -13.22
N GLU A 96 9.83 -3.25 -12.72
CA GLU A 96 9.59 -4.41 -11.84
C GLU A 96 8.97 -3.99 -10.50
N LEU A 97 9.44 -2.90 -9.89
CA LEU A 97 8.84 -2.33 -8.69
C LEU A 97 7.41 -1.84 -8.94
N ALA A 98 7.12 -1.25 -10.10
CA ALA A 98 5.76 -0.83 -10.46
C ALA A 98 4.81 -2.04 -10.57
N LEU A 99 5.26 -3.12 -11.21
CA LEU A 99 4.49 -4.38 -11.30
C LEU A 99 4.31 -5.02 -9.92
N PHE A 100 5.37 -5.06 -9.11
CA PHE A 100 5.32 -5.56 -7.74
C PHE A 100 4.26 -4.81 -6.92
N ARG A 101 4.29 -3.46 -6.92
CA ARG A 101 3.32 -2.62 -6.20
C ARG A 101 1.90 -2.88 -6.66
N ARG A 102 1.67 -2.91 -7.98
CA ARG A 102 0.36 -3.15 -8.58
C ARG A 102 -0.27 -4.45 -8.07
N ASP A 103 0.54 -5.51 -7.98
CA ASP A 103 0.03 -6.86 -7.74
C ASP A 103 0.02 -7.25 -6.25
N ASN A 104 0.88 -6.61 -5.43
CA ASN A 104 1.12 -7.10 -4.07
C ASN A 104 0.85 -6.09 -2.96
N VAL A 105 0.75 -4.78 -3.25
CA VAL A 105 0.73 -3.75 -2.21
C VAL A 105 -0.53 -2.90 -2.27
N GLY A 106 -1.24 -2.83 -1.15
CA GLY A 106 -2.27 -1.82 -0.89
C GLY A 106 -1.74 -0.77 0.08
N ILE A 107 -1.99 0.51 -0.19
CA ILE A 107 -1.54 1.60 0.68
C ILE A 107 -2.69 2.53 1.00
N VAL A 108 -2.85 2.83 2.30
CA VAL A 108 -3.74 3.87 2.82
C VAL A 108 -2.86 4.99 3.37
N PHE A 109 -2.92 6.16 2.74
CA PHE A 109 -2.17 7.34 3.15
C PHE A 109 -2.99 8.22 4.11
N GLN A 110 -2.31 8.99 4.95
CA GLN A 110 -2.91 9.94 5.88
C GLN A 110 -3.81 10.97 5.17
N ASP A 111 -3.39 11.47 4.02
CA ASP A 111 -4.13 12.47 3.22
C ASP A 111 -5.00 11.84 2.12
N PHE A 112 -5.34 10.54 2.27
CA PHE A 112 -6.17 9.74 1.37
C PHE A 112 -5.67 9.61 -0.05
N HIS A 113 -5.02 10.61 -0.62
CA HIS A 113 -4.50 10.70 -2.00
C HIS A 113 -5.51 10.20 -3.05
N LEU A 114 -6.79 10.60 -2.89
CA LEU A 114 -7.80 10.36 -3.92
C LEU A 114 -7.55 11.27 -5.11
N ILE A 115 -7.83 10.78 -6.31
CA ILE A 115 -7.72 11.55 -7.55
C ILE A 115 -8.92 12.50 -7.60
N PRO A 116 -8.74 13.83 -7.52
CA PRO A 116 -9.84 14.77 -7.31
C PRO A 116 -10.82 14.85 -8.49
N THR A 117 -10.36 14.51 -9.69
CA THR A 117 -11.13 14.53 -10.94
C THR A 117 -11.85 13.22 -11.24
N MET A 118 -11.71 12.22 -10.37
CA MET A 118 -12.36 10.92 -10.46
C MET A 118 -13.39 10.76 -9.35
N THR A 119 -14.50 10.11 -9.65
CA THR A 119 -15.53 9.72 -8.68
C THR A 119 -15.00 8.70 -7.68
N ALA A 120 -15.75 8.39 -6.62
CA ALA A 120 -15.42 7.35 -5.67
C ALA A 120 -15.25 5.98 -6.38
N LEU A 121 -16.17 5.65 -7.30
CA LEU A 121 -16.12 4.42 -8.07
C LEU A 121 -14.83 4.34 -8.92
N GLU A 122 -14.51 5.39 -9.67
CA GLU A 122 -13.33 5.45 -10.52
C GLU A 122 -12.03 5.38 -9.70
N ASN A 123 -11.96 6.06 -8.54
CA ASN A 123 -10.80 5.97 -7.64
C ASN A 123 -10.52 4.54 -7.19
N VAL A 124 -11.54 3.73 -6.95
CA VAL A 124 -11.39 2.33 -6.54
C VAL A 124 -11.16 1.40 -7.75
N ALA A 125 -11.69 1.74 -8.93
CA ALA A 125 -11.53 0.96 -10.15
C ALA A 125 -10.12 1.05 -10.75
N VAL A 126 -9.46 2.23 -10.69
CA VAL A 126 -8.16 2.50 -11.31
C VAL A 126 -7.09 1.41 -11.03
N PRO A 127 -6.81 0.97 -9.79
CA PRO A 127 -5.81 -0.07 -9.57
C PRO A 127 -6.21 -1.42 -10.20
N LEU A 128 -7.51 -1.72 -10.29
CA LEU A 128 -8.01 -2.92 -10.94
C LEU A 128 -7.82 -2.86 -12.45
N GLU A 129 -8.07 -1.71 -13.05
CA GLU A 129 -7.87 -1.47 -14.48
C GLU A 129 -6.38 -1.59 -14.87
N PHE A 130 -5.48 -1.02 -14.07
CA PHE A 130 -4.03 -1.19 -14.25
C PHE A 130 -3.57 -2.64 -14.09
N ALA A 131 -4.27 -3.43 -13.28
CA ALA A 131 -4.02 -4.87 -13.16
C ALA A 131 -4.66 -5.68 -14.31
N GLY A 132 -5.34 -5.03 -15.30
CA GLY A 132 -5.97 -5.68 -16.44
C GLY A 132 -7.23 -6.47 -16.08
N ILE A 133 -7.88 -6.13 -14.97
CA ILE A 133 -9.10 -6.80 -14.49
C ILE A 133 -10.30 -6.27 -15.27
N THR A 134 -10.97 -7.13 -16.04
CA THR A 134 -12.03 -6.75 -16.97
C THR A 134 -13.33 -6.32 -16.28
N ASP A 135 -13.61 -6.81 -15.08
CA ASP A 135 -14.76 -6.50 -14.22
C ASP A 135 -14.41 -5.46 -13.14
N ALA A 136 -13.45 -4.56 -13.45
CA ALA A 136 -12.97 -3.55 -12.49
C ALA A 136 -14.08 -2.66 -11.92
N PRO A 137 -15.04 -2.13 -12.69
CA PRO A 137 -16.12 -1.30 -12.15
C PRO A 137 -17.05 -2.07 -11.20
N GLU A 138 -17.37 -3.31 -11.49
CA GLU A 138 -18.21 -4.17 -10.65
C GLU A 138 -17.49 -4.47 -9.33
N ARG A 139 -16.24 -4.87 -9.38
CA ARG A 139 -15.43 -5.09 -8.16
C ARG A 139 -15.25 -3.84 -7.33
N ALA A 140 -15.04 -2.69 -7.97
CA ALA A 140 -14.95 -1.42 -7.28
C ALA A 140 -16.25 -1.07 -6.55
N ARG A 141 -17.41 -1.34 -7.16
CA ARG A 141 -18.73 -1.19 -6.53
C ARG A 141 -18.86 -2.08 -5.30
N ASP A 142 -18.51 -3.37 -5.40
CA ASP A 142 -18.58 -4.31 -4.28
C ASP A 142 -17.68 -3.86 -3.11
N ARG A 143 -16.50 -3.29 -3.42
CA ARG A 143 -15.59 -2.75 -2.38
C ARG A 143 -16.17 -1.50 -1.70
N LEU A 144 -16.82 -0.62 -2.45
CA LEU A 144 -17.48 0.55 -1.89
C LEU A 144 -18.71 0.19 -1.08
N ASP A 145 -19.48 -0.80 -1.51
CA ASP A 145 -20.61 -1.33 -0.74
C ASP A 145 -20.12 -1.93 0.61
N ALA A 146 -19.06 -2.71 0.60
CA ALA A 146 -18.46 -3.31 1.80
C ALA A 146 -18.03 -2.27 2.85
N VAL A 147 -17.72 -1.03 2.44
CA VAL A 147 -17.40 0.09 3.34
C VAL A 147 -18.59 1.05 3.54
N GLY A 148 -19.80 0.67 3.10
CA GLY A 148 -21.05 1.43 3.29
C GLY A 148 -21.15 2.68 2.43
N LEU A 149 -20.57 2.69 1.22
CA LEU A 149 -20.55 3.80 0.28
C LEU A 149 -21.25 3.51 -1.06
N ASP A 150 -22.15 2.54 -1.11
CA ASP A 150 -22.97 2.21 -2.28
C ASP A 150 -23.76 3.41 -2.83
N HIS A 151 -24.19 4.31 -1.93
CA HIS A 151 -24.92 5.54 -2.24
C HIS A 151 -24.02 6.73 -2.67
N ARG A 152 -22.68 6.55 -2.70
CA ARG A 152 -21.68 7.59 -2.98
C ARG A 152 -20.85 7.34 -4.25
N LEU A 153 -21.14 6.32 -5.02
CA LEU A 153 -20.33 5.87 -6.18
C LEU A 153 -19.96 6.99 -7.16
N ALA A 154 -20.91 7.89 -7.47
CA ALA A 154 -20.74 8.98 -8.43
C ALA A 154 -20.23 10.30 -7.81
N HIS A 155 -19.92 10.32 -6.50
CA HIS A 155 -19.43 11.53 -5.85
C HIS A 155 -17.92 11.70 -6.07
N TYR A 156 -17.51 12.95 -6.28
CA TYR A 156 -16.09 13.33 -6.32
C TYR A 156 -15.55 13.52 -4.89
N PRO A 157 -14.23 13.38 -4.68
CA PRO A 157 -13.61 13.54 -3.35
C PRO A 157 -14.04 14.81 -2.61
N GLY A 158 -14.12 15.96 -3.29
CA GLY A 158 -14.56 17.22 -2.69
C GLY A 158 -16.03 17.26 -2.23
N GLN A 159 -16.83 16.26 -2.57
CA GLN A 159 -18.22 16.10 -2.16
C GLN A 159 -18.40 15.09 -1.00
N LEU A 160 -17.30 14.47 -0.58
CA LEU A 160 -17.25 13.45 0.46
C LEU A 160 -16.70 14.06 1.76
N SER A 161 -17.25 13.65 2.89
CA SER A 161 -16.65 13.93 4.21
C SER A 161 -15.29 13.24 4.35
N GLY A 162 -14.44 13.68 5.29
CA GLY A 162 -13.13 13.06 5.53
C GLY A 162 -13.25 11.56 5.82
N GLY A 163 -14.24 11.14 6.61
CA GLY A 163 -14.48 9.71 6.88
C GLY A 163 -14.96 8.92 5.65
N GLU A 164 -15.74 9.54 4.74
CA GLU A 164 -16.11 8.91 3.46
C GLU A 164 -14.90 8.79 2.54
N GLN A 165 -14.06 9.83 2.45
CA GLN A 165 -12.81 9.78 1.66
C GLN A 165 -11.86 8.70 2.17
N GLN A 166 -11.72 8.54 3.50
CA GLN A 166 -10.94 7.49 4.11
C GLN A 166 -11.46 6.10 3.73
N ARG A 167 -12.77 5.88 3.78
CA ARG A 167 -13.36 4.61 3.37
C ARG A 167 -13.19 4.34 1.87
N VAL A 168 -13.22 5.36 1.01
CA VAL A 168 -12.86 5.21 -0.42
C VAL A 168 -11.40 4.80 -0.56
N ALA A 169 -10.47 5.42 0.19
CA ALA A 169 -9.05 5.07 0.16
C ALA A 169 -8.81 3.63 0.64
N LEU A 170 -9.53 3.18 1.68
CA LEU A 170 -9.52 1.78 2.12
C LEU A 170 -10.03 0.84 1.03
N ALA A 171 -11.22 1.12 0.47
CA ALA A 171 -11.78 0.31 -0.60
C ALA A 171 -10.81 0.18 -1.78
N ARG A 172 -10.13 1.28 -2.15
CA ARG A 172 -9.09 1.30 -3.19
C ARG A 172 -7.89 0.42 -2.82
N ALA A 173 -7.39 0.54 -1.60
CA ALA A 173 -6.22 -0.22 -1.14
C ALA A 173 -6.49 -1.74 -1.14
N PHE A 174 -7.71 -2.15 -0.81
CA PHE A 174 -8.13 -3.56 -0.82
C PHE A 174 -8.63 -4.07 -2.18
N ALA A 175 -8.82 -3.21 -3.18
CA ALA A 175 -9.49 -3.57 -4.43
C ALA A 175 -8.83 -4.76 -5.13
N ALA A 176 -7.51 -4.72 -5.28
CA ALA A 176 -6.72 -5.76 -5.94
C ALA A 176 -6.42 -6.99 -5.06
N ARG A 177 -6.90 -7.04 -3.82
CA ARG A 177 -6.57 -8.08 -2.83
C ARG A 177 -5.06 -8.23 -2.63
N PRO A 178 -4.38 -7.18 -2.18
CA PRO A 178 -2.92 -7.19 -2.04
C PRO A 178 -2.46 -8.21 -1.00
N ALA A 179 -1.23 -8.69 -1.15
CA ALA A 179 -0.57 -9.55 -0.16
C ALA A 179 -0.18 -8.77 1.11
N ILE A 180 0.11 -7.48 0.95
CA ILE A 180 0.49 -6.56 2.04
C ILE A 180 -0.41 -5.33 2.01
N LEU A 181 -0.94 -4.97 3.17
CA LEU A 181 -1.61 -3.69 3.37
C LEU A 181 -0.76 -2.80 4.29
N LEU A 182 -0.46 -1.61 3.83
CA LEU A 182 0.24 -0.58 4.59
C LEU A 182 -0.72 0.58 4.88
N ALA A 183 -0.71 1.08 6.13
CA ALA A 183 -1.56 2.19 6.52
C ALA A 183 -0.75 3.22 7.32
N ASP A 184 -0.62 4.44 6.78
CA ASP A 184 0.07 5.55 7.42
C ASP A 184 -0.95 6.44 8.13
N GLU A 185 -0.99 6.36 9.46
CA GLU A 185 -1.94 7.07 10.31
C GLU A 185 -3.40 7.02 9.80
N PRO A 186 -3.97 5.81 9.57
CA PRO A 186 -5.25 5.65 8.87
C PRO A 186 -6.44 6.31 9.59
N THR A 187 -6.26 6.76 10.82
CA THR A 187 -7.28 7.44 11.62
C THR A 187 -6.89 8.86 12.04
N GLY A 188 -5.70 9.33 11.62
CA GLY A 188 -5.13 10.60 12.09
C GLY A 188 -5.99 11.84 11.82
N ASN A 189 -6.77 11.83 10.75
CA ASN A 189 -7.65 12.92 10.33
C ASN A 189 -9.14 12.68 10.66
N LEU A 190 -9.46 11.67 11.48
CA LEU A 190 -10.83 11.27 11.79
C LEU A 190 -11.20 11.54 13.25
N ASP A 191 -12.48 11.80 13.51
CA ASP A 191 -13.03 11.76 14.87
C ASP A 191 -12.99 10.32 15.42
N GLY A 192 -13.01 10.18 16.77
CA GLY A 192 -12.82 8.90 17.42
C GLY A 192 -13.83 7.81 17.04
N LYS A 193 -15.07 8.19 16.66
CA LYS A 193 -16.11 7.24 16.25
C LYS A 193 -15.84 6.72 14.83
N THR A 194 -15.51 7.62 13.91
CA THR A 194 -15.19 7.27 12.53
C THR A 194 -13.85 6.51 12.45
N GLY A 195 -12.86 6.92 13.28
CA GLY A 195 -11.58 6.21 13.39
C GLY A 195 -11.75 4.77 13.87
N GLY A 196 -12.61 4.51 14.87
CA GLY A 196 -12.94 3.15 15.31
C GLY A 196 -13.52 2.29 14.19
N ALA A 197 -14.51 2.81 13.44
CA ALA A 197 -15.10 2.08 12.32
C ALA A 197 -14.10 1.77 11.19
N VAL A 198 -13.10 2.62 10.98
CA VAL A 198 -12.01 2.37 10.02
C VAL A 198 -11.08 1.26 10.52
N MET A 199 -10.74 1.26 11.81
CA MET A 199 -9.90 0.19 12.40
C MET A 199 -10.58 -1.18 12.38
N ASP A 200 -11.91 -1.22 12.45
CA ASP A 200 -12.67 -2.48 12.34
C ASP A 200 -12.68 -3.06 10.89
N LEU A 201 -12.30 -2.25 9.90
CA LEU A 201 -12.19 -2.65 8.49
C LEU A 201 -10.79 -3.12 8.10
N LEU A 202 -9.77 -2.77 8.91
CA LEU A 202 -8.37 -3.18 8.74
C LEU A 202 -8.10 -4.53 9.42
#